data_4e60d0d9a9026d18a25f693c5b64fee2
#
_entry.id   4e60d0d9a9026d18a25f693c5b64fee2
#
_cell.length_a   1.000
_cell.length_b   1.000
_cell.length_c   1.000
_cell.angle_alpha   90.00
_cell.angle_beta   90.00
_cell.angle_gamma   90.00
#
_symmetry.space_group_name_H-M   'P 1'
#
loop_
_entity.id
_entity.type
_entity.pdbx_description
1 polymer ?
#
loop_
_entity_poly.entity_id
_entity_poly.type
_entity_poly.pdbx_seq_one_letter_code
_entity_poly.pdbx_strand_id
1 'polypeptide(L)'
;RVIEIAADEGVPVLPRGGGTSQCGQTVGEAVVVDVSKHLNRVLDFDTEARTAWVEPGLVLDQLNAFLKPHGLWFPVDVSTSSRATLGGMTGNNSCGARSIRYGPMRDNVRAIEAVLMDGKTMHFGELSDNVAGAGLTPRQQTLVTGLLDLGRQEAKEIKERFPDLMRRVGGYNIDALMPGGPGRGDWANTTVGRPQTHPNLAHLLVGSEGTLAFSTRIQIDLQPLTAHKVLGVCHFSAFFDAMDSSRHIVELDPAAVELVDRTMVDLARDIPLFRPTVERFVRGEPEALLLVEFAGQDRDIQLRSLKRLGELIGDL
;
A
#
# COMPACT_ATOMS: atom_id res chain seq x y z
N ARG A 1 23.43 -12.21 10.76
CA ARG A 1 24.75 -11.87 11.32
C ARG A 1 24.99 -10.36 11.42
N VAL A 2 24.69 -9.54 10.38
CA VAL A 2 24.87 -8.05 10.48
C VAL A 2 24.08 -7.48 11.65
N ILE A 3 22.81 -7.90 11.81
CA ILE A 3 21.93 -7.44 12.90
C ILE A 3 22.45 -7.88 14.26
N GLU A 4 22.91 -9.12 14.39
CA GLU A 4 23.51 -9.64 15.64
C GLU A 4 24.74 -8.81 16.05
N ILE A 5 25.67 -8.58 15.11
CA ILE A 5 26.87 -7.76 15.38
C ILE A 5 26.46 -6.33 15.76
N ALA A 6 25.54 -5.73 15.03
CA ALA A 6 25.08 -4.37 15.31
C ALA A 6 24.40 -4.27 16.70
N ALA A 7 23.64 -5.31 17.07
CA ALA A 7 23.03 -5.38 18.41
C ALA A 7 24.08 -5.53 19.52
N ASP A 8 25.09 -6.39 19.33
CA ASP A 8 26.20 -6.61 20.29
C ASP A 8 27.03 -5.33 20.46
N GLU A 9 27.24 -4.57 19.41
CA GLU A 9 28.01 -3.31 19.42
C GLU A 9 27.15 -2.08 19.76
N GLY A 10 25.84 -2.23 19.95
CA GLY A 10 24.91 -1.13 20.24
C GLY A 10 24.75 -0.14 19.08
N VAL A 11 24.95 -0.59 17.84
CA VAL A 11 24.86 0.24 16.62
C VAL A 11 23.51 0.06 15.96
N PRO A 12 22.76 1.15 15.67
CA PRO A 12 21.50 1.06 14.93
C PRO A 12 21.67 0.47 13.53
N VAL A 13 20.65 -0.25 13.05
CA VAL A 13 20.58 -0.76 11.67
C VAL A 13 19.46 -0.03 10.93
N LEU A 14 19.75 0.48 9.75
CA LEU A 14 18.81 1.14 8.88
C LEU A 14 18.65 0.33 7.58
N PRO A 15 17.51 -0.40 7.42
CA PRO A 15 17.19 -1.05 6.16
C PRO A 15 16.89 0.01 5.09
N ARG A 16 17.50 -0.11 3.91
CA ARG A 16 17.26 0.81 2.82
C ARG A 16 16.97 0.09 1.51
N GLY A 17 15.84 0.44 0.89
CA GLY A 17 15.46 -0.01 -0.45
C GLY A 17 15.89 0.98 -1.53
N GLY A 18 14.94 1.50 -2.33
CA GLY A 18 15.20 2.44 -3.41
C GLY A 18 15.57 3.86 -2.98
N GLY A 19 15.41 4.21 -1.70
CA GLY A 19 15.69 5.57 -1.19
C GLY A 19 14.77 6.64 -1.76
N THR A 20 13.54 6.29 -2.14
CA THR A 20 12.58 7.20 -2.81
C THR A 20 11.75 8.03 -1.84
N SER A 21 11.80 7.75 -0.54
CA SER A 21 11.10 8.53 0.47
C SER A 21 11.72 9.92 0.63
N GLN A 22 10.85 10.94 0.82
CA GLN A 22 11.25 12.33 0.92
C GLN A 22 11.31 12.84 2.37
N CYS A 23 10.95 12.00 3.35
CA CYS A 23 10.84 12.41 4.76
C CYS A 23 12.15 12.21 5.57
N GLY A 24 13.27 11.87 4.92
CA GLY A 24 14.58 11.79 5.55
C GLY A 24 14.95 10.44 6.17
N GLN A 25 14.02 9.48 6.28
CA GLN A 25 14.27 8.16 6.91
C GLN A 25 15.19 7.23 6.10
N THR A 26 15.68 7.66 4.96
CA THR A 26 16.59 6.88 4.09
C THR A 26 18.05 6.98 4.49
N VAL A 27 18.38 7.84 5.41
CA VAL A 27 19.73 8.09 5.94
C VAL A 27 19.68 8.28 7.47
N GLY A 28 20.80 7.98 8.14
CA GLY A 28 20.92 8.13 9.58
C GLY A 28 22.28 7.68 10.08
N GLU A 29 22.61 7.96 11.34
CA GLU A 29 23.80 7.46 12.02
C GLU A 29 23.59 5.99 12.39
N ALA A 30 23.73 5.11 11.40
CA ALA A 30 23.43 3.68 11.49
C ALA A 30 24.24 2.88 10.47
N VAL A 31 24.29 1.57 10.65
CA VAL A 31 24.69 0.65 9.58
C VAL A 31 23.56 0.58 8.56
N VAL A 32 23.77 1.22 7.41
CA VAL A 32 22.80 1.18 6.31
C VAL A 32 22.92 -0.13 5.54
N VAL A 33 21.86 -0.94 5.57
CA VAL A 33 21.78 -2.21 4.85
C VAL A 33 20.94 -2.01 3.59
N ASP A 34 21.62 -1.82 2.46
CA ASP A 34 20.97 -1.70 1.14
C ASP A 34 20.53 -3.08 0.64
N VAL A 35 19.22 -3.30 0.57
CA VAL A 35 18.61 -4.56 0.13
C VAL A 35 18.45 -4.65 -1.39
N SER A 36 18.56 -3.53 -2.12
CA SER A 36 18.20 -3.43 -3.54
C SER A 36 19.11 -4.25 -4.47
N LYS A 37 20.36 -4.53 -4.07
CA LYS A 37 21.35 -5.21 -4.92
C LYS A 37 21.25 -6.73 -4.90
N HIS A 38 20.94 -7.32 -3.76
CA HIS A 38 21.08 -8.78 -3.56
C HIS A 38 19.82 -9.46 -3.04
N LEU A 39 18.83 -8.71 -2.53
CA LEU A 39 17.55 -9.22 -2.04
C LEU A 39 16.41 -8.73 -2.92
N ASN A 40 16.41 -9.10 -4.21
CA ASN A 40 15.54 -8.52 -5.23
C ASN A 40 14.85 -9.56 -6.14
N ARG A 41 14.57 -10.74 -5.62
CA ARG A 41 13.98 -11.85 -6.37
C ARG A 41 12.51 -12.07 -6.02
N VAL A 42 11.76 -12.64 -6.97
CA VAL A 42 10.55 -13.41 -6.69
C VAL A 42 11.00 -14.79 -6.24
N LEU A 43 10.59 -15.23 -5.05
CA LEU A 43 11.04 -16.48 -4.42
C LEU A 43 10.07 -17.61 -4.67
N ASP A 44 8.78 -17.32 -4.60
CA ASP A 44 7.69 -18.26 -4.82
C ASP A 44 6.50 -17.51 -5.42
N PHE A 45 5.73 -18.19 -6.27
CA PHE A 45 4.65 -17.59 -7.02
C PHE A 45 3.54 -18.59 -7.29
N ASP A 46 2.35 -18.30 -6.78
CA ASP A 46 1.14 -19.11 -6.97
C ASP A 46 0.09 -18.32 -7.75
N THR A 47 -0.14 -18.73 -9.00
CA THR A 47 -1.11 -18.09 -9.90
C THR A 47 -2.56 -18.36 -9.50
N GLU A 48 -2.87 -19.51 -8.90
CA GLU A 48 -4.22 -19.88 -8.47
C GLU A 48 -4.60 -19.16 -7.18
N ALA A 49 -3.69 -19.18 -6.19
CA ALA A 49 -3.85 -18.43 -4.95
C ALA A 49 -3.65 -16.92 -5.14
N ARG A 50 -3.09 -16.50 -6.28
CA ARG A 50 -2.70 -15.12 -6.62
C ARG A 50 -1.83 -14.51 -5.53
N THR A 51 -0.75 -15.18 -5.19
CA THR A 51 0.20 -14.72 -4.18
C THR A 51 1.64 -14.86 -4.69
N ALA A 52 2.52 -14.07 -4.11
CA ALA A 52 3.95 -14.21 -4.32
C ALA A 52 4.72 -13.96 -3.02
N TRP A 53 5.79 -14.73 -2.81
CA TRP A 53 6.85 -14.40 -1.87
C TRP A 53 7.95 -13.64 -2.61
N VAL A 54 8.29 -12.46 -2.11
CA VAL A 54 9.28 -11.58 -2.71
C VAL A 54 10.34 -11.15 -1.70
N GLU A 55 11.54 -10.85 -2.20
CA GLU A 55 12.58 -10.22 -1.40
C GLU A 55 12.35 -8.69 -1.32
N PRO A 56 12.77 -8.04 -0.21
CA PRO A 56 12.43 -6.65 0.07
C PRO A 56 13.03 -5.62 -0.91
N GLY A 57 14.10 -5.95 -1.60
CA GLY A 57 14.76 -5.09 -2.59
C GLY A 57 14.21 -5.19 -4.00
N LEU A 58 13.20 -6.04 -4.24
CA LEU A 58 12.56 -6.14 -5.55
C LEU A 58 11.81 -4.85 -5.89
N VAL A 59 12.10 -4.28 -7.05
CA VAL A 59 11.46 -3.04 -7.54
C VAL A 59 10.06 -3.33 -8.07
N LEU A 60 9.10 -2.45 -7.79
CA LEU A 60 7.68 -2.62 -8.17
C LEU A 60 7.50 -2.87 -9.67
N ASP A 61 8.14 -2.07 -10.55
CA ASP A 61 8.02 -2.26 -11.99
C ASP A 61 8.62 -3.60 -12.45
N GLN A 62 9.68 -4.08 -11.80
CA GLN A 62 10.27 -5.39 -12.09
C GLN A 62 9.32 -6.52 -11.69
N LEU A 63 8.68 -6.41 -10.53
CA LEU A 63 7.65 -7.35 -10.11
C LEU A 63 6.49 -7.37 -11.12
N ASN A 64 5.96 -6.21 -11.49
CA ASN A 64 4.84 -6.13 -12.44
C ASN A 64 5.21 -6.60 -13.85
N ALA A 65 6.45 -6.41 -14.28
CA ALA A 65 6.96 -6.99 -15.53
C ALA A 65 7.00 -8.52 -15.47
N PHE A 66 7.41 -9.10 -14.34
CA PHE A 66 7.38 -10.54 -14.09
C PHE A 66 5.94 -11.10 -14.09
N LEU A 67 5.00 -10.41 -13.44
CA LEU A 67 3.62 -10.87 -13.27
C LEU A 67 2.76 -10.75 -14.54
N LYS A 68 3.06 -9.77 -15.39
CA LYS A 68 2.27 -9.44 -16.58
C LYS A 68 2.01 -10.63 -17.54
N PRO A 69 2.98 -11.51 -17.87
CA PRO A 69 2.74 -12.68 -18.71
C PRO A 69 1.74 -13.68 -18.10
N HIS A 70 1.54 -13.62 -16.79
CA HIS A 70 0.60 -14.46 -16.04
C HIS A 70 -0.78 -13.81 -15.87
N GLY A 71 -1.02 -12.64 -16.49
CA GLY A 71 -2.27 -11.91 -16.36
C GLY A 71 -2.50 -11.29 -14.98
N LEU A 72 -1.43 -11.10 -14.19
CA LEU A 72 -1.47 -10.59 -12.82
C LEU A 72 -0.63 -9.32 -12.68
N TRP A 73 -0.88 -8.59 -11.59
CA TRP A 73 -0.10 -7.42 -11.18
C TRP A 73 -0.24 -7.18 -9.68
N PHE A 74 0.67 -6.39 -9.13
CA PHE A 74 0.60 -5.91 -7.75
C PHE A 74 -0.02 -4.51 -7.74
N PRO A 75 -1.14 -4.28 -7.00
CA PRO A 75 -2.01 -3.13 -7.24
C PRO A 75 -1.65 -1.85 -6.49
N VAL A 76 -0.64 -1.86 -5.62
CA VAL A 76 -0.20 -0.65 -4.92
C VAL A 76 0.69 0.17 -5.85
N ASP A 77 0.11 1.20 -6.46
CA ASP A 77 0.71 1.98 -7.55
C ASP A 77 1.34 3.29 -7.06
N VAL A 78 2.57 3.21 -6.60
CA VAL A 78 3.32 4.41 -6.20
C VAL A 78 3.91 5.14 -7.41
N SER A 79 4.02 6.46 -7.35
CA SER A 79 4.57 7.30 -8.43
C SER A 79 6.04 6.98 -8.76
N THR A 80 6.78 6.45 -7.80
CA THR A 80 8.19 6.06 -7.92
C THR A 80 8.38 4.58 -8.25
N SER A 81 7.39 3.92 -8.89
CA SER A 81 7.35 2.47 -9.15
C SER A 81 8.61 1.91 -9.82
N SER A 82 9.28 2.72 -10.65
CA SER A 82 10.54 2.35 -11.31
C SER A 82 11.75 2.25 -10.37
N ARG A 83 11.61 2.65 -9.11
CA ARG A 83 12.67 2.67 -8.08
C ARG A 83 12.23 2.12 -6.74
N ALA A 84 10.96 2.33 -6.37
CA ALA A 84 10.41 1.87 -5.10
C ALA A 84 10.52 0.35 -4.98
N THR A 85 11.05 -0.12 -3.85
CA THR A 85 11.21 -1.54 -3.56
C THR A 85 10.10 -2.04 -2.64
N LEU A 86 9.73 -3.32 -2.75
CA LEU A 86 8.62 -3.90 -1.98
C LEU A 86 8.84 -3.77 -0.46
N GLY A 87 10.09 -3.91 0.02
CA GLY A 87 10.44 -3.70 1.43
C GLY A 87 10.26 -2.26 1.88
N GLY A 88 10.70 -1.30 1.06
CA GLY A 88 10.49 0.12 1.34
C GLY A 88 9.01 0.50 1.33
N MET A 89 8.24 0.00 0.34
CA MET A 89 6.79 0.19 0.28
C MET A 89 6.09 -0.40 1.49
N THR A 90 6.51 -1.58 1.94
CA THR A 90 5.98 -2.24 3.14
C THR A 90 6.29 -1.43 4.40
N GLY A 91 7.54 -1.02 4.58
CA GLY A 91 7.95 -0.19 5.73
C GLY A 91 7.18 1.13 5.79
N ASN A 92 6.94 1.75 4.66
CA ASN A 92 6.21 3.02 4.56
C ASN A 92 4.67 2.87 4.59
N ASN A 93 4.12 1.66 4.52
CA ASN A 93 2.71 1.41 4.25
C ASN A 93 2.21 2.18 3.02
N SER A 94 2.95 2.10 1.93
CA SER A 94 2.71 2.90 0.72
C SER A 94 1.31 2.72 0.16
N CYS A 95 0.79 3.76 -0.44
CA CYS A 95 -0.46 3.78 -1.19
C CYS A 95 -0.28 4.57 -2.49
N GLY A 96 -1.25 4.41 -3.41
CA GLY A 96 -1.31 5.15 -4.66
C GLY A 96 -2.75 5.52 -5.02
N ALA A 97 -2.97 6.04 -6.23
CA ALA A 97 -4.29 6.43 -6.72
C ALA A 97 -5.30 5.29 -6.66
N ARG A 98 -4.85 4.08 -6.98
CA ARG A 98 -5.67 2.88 -7.00
C ARG A 98 -5.93 2.27 -5.63
N SER A 99 -5.33 2.83 -4.57
CA SER A 99 -5.59 2.37 -3.19
C SER A 99 -7.02 2.63 -2.74
N ILE A 100 -7.77 3.48 -3.42
CA ILE A 100 -9.22 3.64 -3.22
C ILE A 100 -9.95 2.30 -3.46
N ARG A 101 -9.50 1.50 -4.43
CA ARG A 101 -10.07 0.18 -4.73
C ARG A 101 -9.28 -0.96 -4.09
N TYR A 102 -7.95 -0.87 -4.07
CA TYR A 102 -7.08 -2.00 -3.74
C TYR A 102 -6.43 -1.88 -2.35
N GLY A 103 -6.66 -0.79 -1.63
CA GLY A 103 -6.05 -0.55 -0.33
C GLY A 103 -4.55 -0.17 -0.42
N PRO A 104 -3.94 0.24 0.71
CA PRO A 104 -2.50 0.43 0.86
C PRO A 104 -1.74 -0.91 0.98
N MET A 105 -0.42 -0.82 1.23
CA MET A 105 0.42 -2.01 1.42
C MET A 105 -0.11 -2.96 2.48
N ARG A 106 -0.61 -2.45 3.63
CA ARG A 106 -1.18 -3.26 4.71
C ARG A 106 -2.20 -4.26 4.20
N ASP A 107 -3.09 -3.84 3.31
CA ASP A 107 -4.18 -4.67 2.81
C ASP A 107 -3.73 -5.69 1.75
N ASN A 108 -2.50 -5.56 1.26
CA ASN A 108 -1.93 -6.40 0.21
C ASN A 108 -0.73 -7.23 0.69
N VAL A 109 -0.36 -7.15 1.98
CA VAL A 109 0.68 -7.97 2.60
C VAL A 109 0.04 -9.04 3.48
N ARG A 110 0.34 -10.32 3.19
CA ARG A 110 -0.17 -11.48 3.94
C ARG A 110 0.70 -11.86 5.10
N ALA A 111 2.00 -11.93 4.84
CA ALA A 111 2.98 -12.38 5.82
C ALA A 111 4.34 -11.76 5.55
N ILE A 112 5.16 -11.71 6.58
CA ILE A 112 6.55 -11.24 6.52
C ILE A 112 7.43 -12.19 7.31
N GLU A 113 8.53 -12.64 6.70
CA GLU A 113 9.64 -13.22 7.46
C GLU A 113 10.61 -12.10 7.79
N ALA A 114 10.92 -11.95 9.08
CA ALA A 114 11.78 -10.88 9.55
C ALA A 114 12.78 -11.35 10.62
N VAL A 115 13.90 -10.66 10.68
CA VAL A 115 14.92 -10.86 11.72
C VAL A 115 14.71 -9.81 12.81
N LEU A 116 14.55 -10.29 14.05
CA LEU A 116 14.45 -9.46 15.24
C LEU A 116 15.83 -8.97 15.70
N MET A 117 15.88 -8.01 16.62
CA MET A 117 17.13 -7.44 17.14
C MET A 117 18.05 -8.45 17.84
N ASP A 118 17.52 -9.60 18.26
CA ASP A 118 18.31 -10.71 18.79
C ASP A 118 18.89 -11.66 17.73
N GLY A 119 18.79 -11.29 16.45
CA GLY A 119 19.24 -12.09 15.31
C GLY A 119 18.33 -13.29 14.96
N LYS A 120 17.21 -13.51 15.69
CA LYS A 120 16.31 -14.63 15.42
C LYS A 120 15.29 -14.27 14.36
N THR A 121 15.04 -15.20 13.46
CA THR A 121 13.99 -15.08 12.46
C THR A 121 12.64 -15.41 13.07
N MET A 122 11.62 -14.63 12.72
CA MET A 122 10.24 -14.87 13.08
C MET A 122 9.34 -14.68 11.86
N HIS A 123 8.32 -15.54 11.76
CA HIS A 123 7.23 -15.40 10.81
C HIS A 123 6.14 -14.50 11.41
N PHE A 124 5.78 -13.45 10.70
CA PHE A 124 4.69 -12.54 11.00
C PHE A 124 3.60 -12.76 9.96
N GLY A 125 2.46 -13.26 10.39
CA GLY A 125 1.31 -13.56 9.51
C GLY A 125 0.03 -13.60 10.33
N GLU A 126 -1.06 -14.06 9.71
CA GLU A 126 -2.34 -14.26 10.37
C GLU A 126 -2.19 -15.33 11.47
N LEU A 127 -2.68 -15.01 12.66
CA LEU A 127 -2.64 -15.92 13.80
C LEU A 127 -3.77 -16.94 13.67
N SER A 128 -3.53 -18.17 14.14
CA SER A 128 -4.58 -19.17 14.33
C SER A 128 -5.19 -19.06 15.72
N ASP A 129 -6.34 -19.69 15.93
CA ASP A 129 -6.99 -19.81 17.25
C ASP A 129 -6.07 -20.40 18.33
N ASN A 130 -5.12 -21.22 17.92
CA ASN A 130 -4.16 -21.88 18.79
C ASN A 130 -2.76 -21.28 18.62
N VAL A 131 -2.52 -20.11 19.21
CA VAL A 131 -1.20 -19.47 19.21
C VAL A 131 -0.13 -20.36 19.88
N ALA A 132 -0.51 -21.15 20.89
CA ALA A 132 0.41 -22.04 21.59
C ALA A 132 0.86 -23.25 20.72
N GLY A 133 0.05 -23.66 19.76
CA GLY A 133 0.33 -24.76 18.81
C GLY A 133 1.08 -24.35 17.54
N ALA A 134 1.42 -23.07 17.39
CA ALA A 134 1.98 -22.53 16.13
C ALA A 134 3.48 -22.79 15.92
N GLY A 135 4.11 -23.68 16.68
CA GLY A 135 5.56 -23.97 16.56
C GLY A 135 6.48 -22.82 17.00
N LEU A 136 5.93 -21.86 17.73
CA LEU A 136 6.68 -20.71 18.24
C LEU A 136 7.59 -21.10 19.41
N THR A 137 8.79 -20.51 19.47
CA THR A 137 9.65 -20.62 20.66
C THR A 137 8.98 -19.92 21.86
N PRO A 138 9.36 -20.24 23.12
CA PRO A 138 8.79 -19.59 24.30
C PRO A 138 8.87 -18.06 24.27
N ARG A 139 9.99 -17.51 23.76
CA ARG A 139 10.16 -16.07 23.58
C ARG A 139 9.20 -15.47 22.55
N GLN A 140 9.03 -16.14 21.42
CA GLN A 140 8.08 -15.71 20.40
C GLN A 140 6.64 -15.77 20.93
N GLN A 141 6.29 -16.80 21.70
CA GLN A 141 4.98 -16.90 22.38
C GLN A 141 4.75 -15.72 23.33
N THR A 142 5.77 -15.39 24.17
CA THR A 142 5.70 -14.23 25.06
C THR A 142 5.51 -12.94 24.28
N LEU A 143 6.23 -12.74 23.18
CA LEU A 143 6.10 -11.57 22.32
C LEU A 143 4.67 -11.49 21.72
N VAL A 144 4.18 -12.56 21.13
CA VAL A 144 2.83 -12.59 20.52
C VAL A 144 1.75 -12.34 21.56
N THR A 145 1.84 -12.98 22.71
CA THR A 145 0.87 -12.77 23.82
C THR A 145 0.89 -11.31 24.27
N GLY A 146 2.07 -10.73 24.48
CA GLY A 146 2.20 -9.32 24.88
C GLY A 146 1.62 -8.34 23.85
N LEU A 147 1.81 -8.62 22.55
CA LEU A 147 1.22 -7.82 21.47
C LEU A 147 -0.32 -7.91 21.46
N LEU A 148 -0.88 -9.11 21.62
CA LEU A 148 -2.32 -9.30 21.70
C LEU A 148 -2.92 -8.64 22.95
N ASP A 149 -2.21 -8.71 24.08
CA ASP A 149 -2.63 -8.04 25.31
C ASP A 149 -2.59 -6.51 25.16
N LEU A 150 -1.57 -5.97 24.50
CA LEU A 150 -1.51 -4.55 24.12
C LEU A 150 -2.75 -4.14 23.30
N GLY A 151 -3.09 -4.88 22.26
CA GLY A 151 -4.27 -4.61 21.44
C GLY A 151 -5.57 -4.63 22.23
N ARG A 152 -5.72 -5.53 23.22
CA ARG A 152 -6.89 -5.58 24.09
C ARG A 152 -6.91 -4.43 25.09
N GLN A 153 -5.80 -4.13 25.72
CA GLN A 153 -5.68 -3.08 26.75
C GLN A 153 -5.94 -1.70 26.15
N GLU A 154 -5.39 -1.44 24.96
CA GLU A 154 -5.48 -0.15 24.29
C GLU A 154 -6.69 -0.01 23.35
N ALA A 155 -7.57 -1.01 23.28
CA ALA A 155 -8.68 -1.04 22.32
C ALA A 155 -9.56 0.21 22.38
N LYS A 156 -9.78 0.78 23.57
CA LYS A 156 -10.57 2.01 23.76
C LYS A 156 -9.85 3.23 23.20
N GLU A 157 -8.57 3.43 23.54
CA GLU A 157 -7.75 4.53 23.05
C GLU A 157 -7.59 4.46 21.52
N ILE A 158 -7.37 3.26 20.97
CA ILE A 158 -7.30 3.04 19.54
C ILE A 158 -8.59 3.50 18.86
N LYS A 159 -9.74 3.06 19.37
CA LYS A 159 -11.06 3.43 18.81
C LYS A 159 -11.35 4.92 18.88
N GLU A 160 -10.89 5.59 19.93
CA GLU A 160 -11.15 7.02 20.16
C GLU A 160 -10.16 7.93 19.39
N ARG A 161 -8.91 7.49 19.19
CA ARG A 161 -7.85 8.34 18.66
C ARG A 161 -7.42 8.04 17.25
N PHE A 162 -7.59 6.78 16.78
CA PHE A 162 -7.24 6.46 15.40
C PHE A 162 -8.27 7.10 14.45
N PRO A 163 -7.84 7.86 13.44
CA PRO A 163 -8.76 8.47 12.51
C PRO A 163 -9.46 7.40 11.67
N ASP A 164 -10.76 7.53 11.53
CA ASP A 164 -11.56 6.71 10.62
C ASP A 164 -11.41 7.23 9.20
N LEU A 165 -10.34 6.83 8.55
CA LEU A 165 -9.96 7.24 7.20
C LEU A 165 -9.69 6.04 6.32
N MET A 166 -10.13 6.10 5.07
CA MET A 166 -9.91 5.09 4.04
C MET A 166 -8.41 4.76 3.88
N ARG A 167 -7.53 5.75 3.92
CA ARG A 167 -6.08 5.61 3.75
C ARG A 167 -5.34 6.17 4.97
N ARG A 168 -5.23 5.39 6.01
CA ARG A 168 -4.37 5.69 7.15
C ARG A 168 -3.04 4.96 6.97
N VAL A 169 -1.97 5.69 6.74
CA VAL A 169 -0.64 5.14 6.42
C VAL A 169 0.44 5.47 7.46
N GLY A 170 0.23 6.50 8.30
CA GLY A 170 1.22 6.93 9.29
C GLY A 170 1.14 6.14 10.59
N GLY A 171 2.31 5.81 11.15
CA GLY A 171 2.45 5.14 12.43
C GLY A 171 2.22 3.64 12.41
N TYR A 172 2.37 3.01 13.58
CA TYR A 172 2.16 1.58 13.73
C TYR A 172 0.69 1.19 13.64
N ASN A 173 0.40 0.10 12.95
CA ASN A 173 -0.94 -0.46 12.82
C ASN A 173 -1.31 -1.34 14.04
N ILE A 174 -1.25 -0.79 15.25
CA ILE A 174 -1.60 -1.53 16.48
C ILE A 174 -3.09 -1.89 16.54
N ASP A 175 -3.94 -1.19 15.79
CA ASP A 175 -5.33 -1.52 15.57
C ASP A 175 -5.52 -2.92 14.97
N ALA A 176 -4.56 -3.42 14.20
CA ALA A 176 -4.59 -4.77 13.65
C ALA A 176 -4.42 -5.89 14.71
N LEU A 177 -4.04 -5.53 15.95
CA LEU A 177 -3.90 -6.45 17.07
C LEU A 177 -5.20 -6.61 17.88
N MET A 178 -6.20 -5.76 17.63
CA MET A 178 -7.47 -5.84 18.35
C MET A 178 -8.29 -7.07 17.92
N PRO A 179 -9.04 -7.70 18.87
CA PRO A 179 -10.03 -8.72 18.50
C PRO A 179 -11.08 -8.11 17.58
N GLY A 180 -11.28 -8.71 16.40
CA GLY A 180 -12.17 -8.11 15.39
C GLY A 180 -11.69 -6.73 14.91
N GLY A 181 -10.38 -6.47 15.12
CA GLY A 181 -9.74 -5.23 14.70
C GLY A 181 -10.04 -4.92 13.25
N PRO A 182 -9.83 -3.69 12.79
CA PRO A 182 -10.29 -3.28 11.49
C PRO A 182 -9.71 -4.21 10.45
N GLY A 183 -10.44 -5.28 10.24
CA GLY A 183 -10.53 -5.84 8.92
C GLY A 183 -10.75 -4.63 8.04
N ARG A 184 -10.42 -4.68 6.78
CA ARG A 184 -10.74 -3.58 5.86
C ARG A 184 -12.04 -2.95 6.30
N GLY A 185 -12.01 -1.64 6.59
CA GLY A 185 -13.18 -0.91 7.06
C GLY A 185 -14.34 -1.14 6.11
N ASP A 186 -15.57 -1.01 6.59
CA ASP A 186 -16.81 -1.17 5.82
C ASP A 186 -16.88 -0.31 4.54
N TRP A 187 -15.96 0.65 4.39
CA TRP A 187 -15.75 1.46 3.21
C TRP A 187 -14.99 0.76 2.06
N ALA A 188 -14.37 -0.38 2.33
CA ALA A 188 -13.72 -1.16 1.29
C ALA A 188 -14.76 -2.04 0.57
N ASN A 189 -15.54 -1.47 -0.33
CA ASN A 189 -16.25 -2.23 -1.38
C ASN A 189 -15.28 -3.00 -2.30
N THR A 190 -14.10 -3.27 -1.77
CA THR A 190 -13.00 -3.83 -2.52
C THR A 190 -13.09 -5.33 -2.46
N THR A 191 -13.17 -5.93 -3.62
CA THR A 191 -13.01 -7.38 -3.84
C THR A 191 -11.61 -7.89 -3.44
N VAL A 192 -10.77 -7.03 -2.89
CA VAL A 192 -9.36 -7.27 -2.59
C VAL A 192 -9.17 -7.44 -1.08
N GLY A 193 -8.70 -8.61 -0.69
CA GLY A 193 -8.40 -9.08 0.66
C GLY A 193 -9.48 -9.97 1.23
N ARG A 194 -8.99 -10.99 1.90
CA ARG A 194 -9.86 -11.91 2.64
C ARG A 194 -10.38 -11.21 3.90
N PRO A 195 -11.62 -11.49 4.34
CA PRO A 195 -12.03 -11.13 5.68
C PRO A 195 -11.01 -11.72 6.67
N GLN A 196 -10.41 -10.88 7.50
CA GLN A 196 -9.52 -11.35 8.54
C GLN A 196 -10.37 -11.81 9.71
N THR A 197 -10.26 -13.07 10.04
CA THR A 197 -10.92 -13.65 11.22
C THR A 197 -10.04 -13.51 12.45
N HIS A 198 -8.73 -13.36 12.28
CA HIS A 198 -7.73 -13.28 13.33
C HIS A 198 -6.76 -12.11 13.10
N PRO A 199 -6.11 -11.58 14.15
CA PRO A 199 -5.06 -10.59 14.02
C PRO A 199 -3.95 -11.09 13.09
N ASN A 200 -3.46 -10.21 12.20
CA ASN A 200 -2.32 -10.50 11.35
C ASN A 200 -1.10 -9.68 11.81
N LEU A 201 -0.09 -10.37 12.33
CA LEU A 201 1.12 -9.74 12.86
C LEU A 201 1.95 -9.03 11.78
N ALA A 202 1.83 -9.42 10.49
CA ALA A 202 2.51 -8.72 9.41
C ALA A 202 2.10 -7.24 9.34
N HIS A 203 0.86 -6.92 9.68
CA HIS A 203 0.35 -5.56 9.63
C HIS A 203 1.06 -4.63 10.64
N LEU A 204 1.61 -5.17 11.73
CA LEU A 204 2.42 -4.39 12.67
C LEU A 204 3.75 -3.95 12.04
N LEU A 205 4.34 -4.80 11.18
CA LEU A 205 5.59 -4.47 10.47
C LEU A 205 5.33 -3.56 9.26
N VAL A 206 4.15 -3.62 8.67
CA VAL A 206 3.75 -2.68 7.61
C VAL A 206 3.54 -1.29 8.22
N GLY A 207 4.27 -0.30 7.72
CA GLY A 207 4.26 1.06 8.28
C GLY A 207 5.19 1.28 9.46
N SER A 208 6.02 0.28 9.81
CA SER A 208 6.99 0.40 10.91
C SER A 208 8.29 1.10 10.53
N GLU A 209 8.48 1.44 9.26
CA GLU A 209 9.68 2.11 8.73
C GLU A 209 11.01 1.38 9.10
N GLY A 210 10.95 0.05 9.26
CA GLY A 210 12.10 -0.77 9.64
C GLY A 210 12.50 -0.68 11.12
N THR A 211 11.70 -0.05 11.98
CA THR A 211 12.03 0.17 13.40
C THR A 211 11.77 -1.05 14.30
N LEU A 212 10.95 -2.00 13.86
CA LEU A 212 10.54 -3.15 14.67
C LEU A 212 11.31 -4.43 14.31
N ALA A 213 11.58 -4.67 13.02
CA ALA A 213 12.28 -5.85 12.55
C ALA A 213 12.86 -5.62 11.16
N PHE A 214 13.82 -6.45 10.76
CA PHE A 214 14.40 -6.43 9.41
C PHE A 214 13.68 -7.47 8.53
N SER A 215 12.86 -7.02 7.60
CA SER A 215 12.13 -7.89 6.67
C SER A 215 13.08 -8.57 5.68
N THR A 216 12.98 -9.90 5.56
CA THR A 216 13.78 -10.69 4.62
C THR A 216 12.97 -11.25 3.47
N ARG A 217 11.67 -11.51 3.69
CA ARG A 217 10.71 -11.97 2.69
C ARG A 217 9.34 -11.40 3.00
N ILE A 218 8.58 -11.11 1.97
CA ILE A 218 7.25 -10.51 2.07
C ILE A 218 6.30 -11.32 1.18
N GLN A 219 5.22 -11.83 1.75
CA GLN A 219 4.14 -12.45 1.00
C GLN A 219 3.08 -11.42 0.66
N ILE A 220 2.75 -11.31 -0.60
CA ILE A 220 1.84 -10.31 -1.14
C ILE A 220 0.68 -10.93 -1.89
N ASP A 221 -0.47 -10.24 -1.89
CA ASP A 221 -1.63 -10.54 -2.72
C ASP A 221 -1.51 -9.89 -4.09
N LEU A 222 -1.94 -10.62 -5.12
CA LEU A 222 -1.89 -10.17 -6.50
C LEU A 222 -3.29 -10.01 -7.06
N GLN A 223 -3.43 -9.14 -8.07
CA GLN A 223 -4.69 -8.86 -8.73
C GLN A 223 -4.65 -9.25 -10.21
N PRO A 224 -5.77 -9.68 -10.79
CA PRO A 224 -5.87 -9.86 -12.23
C PRO A 224 -5.65 -8.52 -12.96
N LEU A 225 -4.90 -8.56 -14.06
CA LEU A 225 -4.81 -7.41 -14.95
C LEU A 225 -6.20 -7.05 -15.50
N THR A 226 -6.52 -5.78 -15.48
CA THR A 226 -7.76 -5.27 -16.06
C THR A 226 -7.60 -5.12 -17.58
N ALA A 227 -8.55 -5.71 -18.34
CA ALA A 227 -8.51 -5.68 -19.81
C ALA A 227 -8.87 -4.31 -20.37
N HIS A 228 -9.76 -3.60 -19.71
CA HIS A 228 -10.31 -2.33 -20.20
C HIS A 228 -10.22 -1.26 -19.12
N LYS A 229 -9.81 -0.05 -19.56
CA LYS A 229 -9.75 1.16 -18.74
C LYS A 229 -10.35 2.30 -19.50
N VAL A 230 -11.09 3.16 -18.79
CA VAL A 230 -11.60 4.43 -19.30
C VAL A 230 -11.28 5.52 -18.30
N LEU A 231 -11.03 6.72 -18.79
CA LEU A 231 -10.68 7.88 -17.98
C LEU A 231 -11.67 9.01 -18.21
N GLY A 232 -12.33 9.44 -17.15
CA GLY A 232 -13.07 10.71 -17.11
C GLY A 232 -12.15 11.84 -16.67
N VAL A 233 -12.23 12.98 -17.34
CA VAL A 233 -11.52 14.22 -16.97
C VAL A 233 -12.54 15.27 -16.63
N CYS A 234 -12.78 15.45 -15.33
CA CYS A 234 -13.75 16.42 -14.82
C CYS A 234 -13.05 17.75 -14.58
N HIS A 235 -13.56 18.85 -15.15
CA HIS A 235 -13.00 20.18 -15.05
C HIS A 235 -13.82 21.02 -14.07
N PHE A 236 -13.15 21.71 -13.15
CA PHE A 236 -13.79 22.52 -12.14
C PHE A 236 -13.27 23.96 -12.19
N SER A 237 -14.19 24.92 -12.07
CA SER A 237 -13.89 26.33 -11.98
C SER A 237 -13.46 26.78 -10.57
N ALA A 238 -13.66 25.94 -9.57
CA ALA A 238 -13.18 26.15 -8.21
C ALA A 238 -12.59 24.85 -7.63
N PHE A 239 -11.49 24.98 -6.88
CA PHE A 239 -10.82 23.86 -6.24
C PHE A 239 -11.72 23.15 -5.23
N PHE A 240 -12.51 23.92 -4.48
CA PHE A 240 -13.44 23.37 -3.47
C PHE A 240 -14.47 22.43 -4.12
N ASP A 241 -15.01 22.79 -5.26
CA ASP A 241 -16.02 21.97 -5.96
C ASP A 241 -15.46 20.62 -6.40
N ALA A 242 -14.19 20.59 -6.84
CA ALA A 242 -13.50 19.34 -7.12
C ALA A 242 -13.37 18.45 -5.88
N MET A 243 -13.00 19.03 -4.75
CA MET A 243 -12.87 18.29 -3.49
C MET A 243 -14.22 17.78 -3.00
N ASP A 244 -15.27 18.60 -3.04
CA ASP A 244 -16.62 18.23 -2.61
C ASP A 244 -17.23 17.14 -3.51
N SER A 245 -17.01 17.23 -4.82
CA SER A 245 -17.49 16.23 -5.79
C SER A 245 -16.87 14.85 -5.57
N SER A 246 -15.68 14.76 -4.98
CA SER A 246 -14.97 13.49 -4.78
C SER A 246 -15.77 12.49 -3.94
N ARG A 247 -16.52 12.94 -2.93
CA ARG A 247 -17.37 12.10 -2.07
C ARG A 247 -18.50 11.41 -2.84
N HIS A 248 -19.02 12.06 -3.88
CA HIS A 248 -20.07 11.51 -4.75
C HIS A 248 -19.48 10.59 -5.83
N ILE A 249 -18.28 10.93 -6.33
CA ILE A 249 -17.58 10.14 -7.34
C ILE A 249 -17.20 8.77 -6.81
N VAL A 250 -16.80 8.66 -5.55
CA VAL A 250 -16.42 7.36 -4.95
C VAL A 250 -17.58 6.36 -4.90
N GLU A 251 -18.84 6.84 -4.87
CA GLU A 251 -20.03 5.98 -4.92
C GLU A 251 -20.20 5.26 -6.27
N LEU A 252 -19.52 5.74 -7.32
CA LEU A 252 -19.49 5.10 -8.64
C LEU A 252 -18.47 3.95 -8.73
N ASP A 253 -17.77 3.60 -7.65
CA ASP A 253 -16.73 2.58 -7.57
C ASP A 253 -15.61 2.77 -8.62
N PRO A 254 -14.93 3.94 -8.65
CA PRO A 254 -13.79 4.17 -9.53
C PRO A 254 -12.59 3.31 -9.13
N ALA A 255 -11.73 2.99 -10.10
CA ALA A 255 -10.45 2.34 -9.84
C ALA A 255 -9.42 3.32 -9.26
N ALA A 256 -9.49 4.59 -9.67
CA ALA A 256 -8.66 5.67 -9.17
C ALA A 256 -9.37 7.01 -9.29
N VAL A 257 -9.07 7.92 -8.37
CA VAL A 257 -9.45 9.34 -8.45
C VAL A 257 -8.22 10.17 -8.09
N GLU A 258 -7.78 11.02 -9.01
CA GLU A 258 -6.62 11.88 -8.84
C GLU A 258 -7.02 13.35 -9.01
N LEU A 259 -6.62 14.17 -8.05
CA LEU A 259 -6.78 15.61 -8.12
C LEU A 259 -5.53 16.24 -8.73
N VAL A 260 -5.72 17.11 -9.71
CA VAL A 260 -4.69 17.94 -10.31
C VAL A 260 -5.13 19.40 -10.19
N ASP A 261 -4.40 20.19 -9.44
CA ASP A 261 -4.68 21.61 -9.29
C ASP A 261 -4.17 22.46 -10.45
N ARG A 262 -4.59 23.71 -10.50
CA ARG A 262 -4.17 24.67 -11.52
C ARG A 262 -2.66 24.83 -11.59
N THR A 263 -1.96 24.87 -10.45
CA THR A 263 -0.51 25.03 -10.40
C THR A 263 0.19 23.90 -11.17
N MET A 264 -0.26 22.66 -10.97
CA MET A 264 0.29 21.51 -11.70
C MET A 264 -0.03 21.56 -13.19
N VAL A 265 -1.23 22.01 -13.56
CA VAL A 265 -1.62 22.19 -14.97
C VAL A 265 -0.72 23.25 -15.65
N ASP A 266 -0.53 24.39 -15.01
CA ASP A 266 0.28 25.49 -15.54
C ASP A 266 1.77 25.08 -15.66
N LEU A 267 2.34 24.47 -14.63
CA LEU A 267 3.70 23.91 -14.67
C LEU A 267 3.87 22.90 -15.80
N ALA A 268 2.88 22.02 -16.00
CA ALA A 268 2.97 21.01 -17.07
C ALA A 268 2.84 21.63 -18.46
N ARG A 269 2.11 22.73 -18.62
CA ARG A 269 2.04 23.52 -19.84
C ARG A 269 3.35 24.25 -20.14
N ASP A 270 4.07 24.70 -19.10
CA ASP A 270 5.35 25.40 -19.25
C ASP A 270 6.50 24.46 -19.62
N ILE A 271 6.40 23.19 -19.26
CA ILE A 271 7.42 22.18 -19.56
C ILE A 271 7.17 21.57 -20.94
N PRO A 272 8.08 21.78 -21.94
CA PRO A 272 7.89 21.29 -23.32
C PRO A 272 7.61 19.80 -23.44
N LEU A 273 8.18 18.99 -22.52
CA LEU A 273 7.98 17.53 -22.48
C LEU A 273 6.54 17.13 -22.13
N PHE A 274 5.89 17.88 -21.23
CA PHE A 274 4.56 17.53 -20.71
C PHE A 274 3.43 18.25 -21.44
N ARG A 275 3.70 19.43 -22.01
CA ARG A 275 2.70 20.25 -22.72
C ARG A 275 1.84 19.47 -23.72
N PRO A 276 2.40 18.67 -24.65
CA PRO A 276 1.58 17.96 -25.64
C PRO A 276 0.63 16.94 -24.99
N THR A 277 0.99 16.40 -23.82
CA THR A 277 0.14 15.45 -23.09
C THR A 277 -1.01 16.18 -22.41
N VAL A 278 -0.72 17.28 -21.71
CA VAL A 278 -1.73 18.06 -20.98
C VAL A 278 -2.77 18.67 -21.94
N GLU A 279 -2.33 19.22 -23.07
CA GLU A 279 -3.19 19.82 -24.08
C GLU A 279 -4.18 18.84 -24.74
N ARG A 280 -3.94 17.52 -24.64
CA ARG A 280 -4.87 16.51 -25.14
C ARG A 280 -6.14 16.40 -24.32
N PHE A 281 -6.09 16.64 -23.02
CA PHE A 281 -7.20 16.37 -22.12
C PHE A 281 -7.66 17.60 -21.31
N VAL A 282 -6.79 18.58 -21.05
CA VAL A 282 -7.21 19.82 -20.38
C VAL A 282 -7.89 20.77 -21.36
N ARG A 283 -9.04 21.30 -20.97
CA ARG A 283 -9.83 22.29 -21.73
C ARG A 283 -10.00 23.55 -20.90
N GLY A 284 -9.77 24.70 -21.54
CA GLY A 284 -9.86 25.99 -20.85
C GLY A 284 -8.84 26.19 -19.76
N GLU A 285 -9.22 26.93 -18.73
CA GLU A 285 -8.41 27.33 -17.58
C GLU A 285 -9.05 26.85 -16.27
N PRO A 286 -9.08 25.53 -16.01
CA PRO A 286 -9.71 24.99 -14.80
C PRO A 286 -8.85 25.33 -13.57
N GLU A 287 -9.50 25.57 -12.43
CA GLU A 287 -8.83 25.67 -11.12
C GLU A 287 -8.43 24.29 -10.59
N ALA A 288 -9.15 23.25 -10.98
CA ALA A 288 -8.83 21.86 -10.66
C ALA A 288 -9.39 20.88 -11.68
N LEU A 289 -8.75 19.71 -11.73
CA LEU A 289 -9.24 18.54 -12.48
C LEU A 289 -9.39 17.36 -11.52
N LEU A 290 -10.39 16.52 -11.74
CA LEU A 290 -10.40 15.15 -11.22
C LEU A 290 -10.24 14.18 -12.39
N LEU A 291 -9.20 13.35 -12.31
CA LEU A 291 -8.95 12.24 -13.22
C LEU A 291 -9.57 10.99 -12.60
N VAL A 292 -10.64 10.49 -13.19
CA VAL A 292 -11.44 9.37 -12.66
C VAL A 292 -11.28 8.16 -13.57
N GLU A 293 -10.54 7.13 -13.09
CA GLU A 293 -10.34 5.89 -13.85
C GLU A 293 -11.40 4.85 -13.45
N PHE A 294 -12.06 4.25 -14.45
CA PHE A 294 -12.80 3.00 -14.27
C PHE A 294 -12.06 1.89 -15.03
N ALA A 295 -11.89 0.74 -14.37
CA ALA A 295 -11.13 -0.38 -14.92
C ALA A 295 -11.78 -1.72 -14.58
N GLY A 296 -11.76 -2.66 -15.53
CA GLY A 296 -12.37 -3.98 -15.36
C GLY A 296 -12.21 -4.87 -16.58
N GLN A 297 -12.91 -6.02 -16.55
CA GLN A 297 -12.85 -7.00 -17.64
C GLN A 297 -13.84 -6.75 -18.77
N ASP A 298 -14.92 -6.00 -18.51
CA ASP A 298 -15.98 -5.71 -19.47
C ASP A 298 -15.93 -4.21 -19.86
N ARG A 299 -15.70 -3.96 -21.16
CA ARG A 299 -15.60 -2.60 -21.70
C ARG A 299 -16.90 -1.80 -21.55
N ASP A 300 -18.03 -2.44 -21.76
CA ASP A 300 -19.32 -1.75 -21.76
C ASP A 300 -19.73 -1.33 -20.36
N ILE A 301 -19.34 -2.11 -19.34
CA ILE A 301 -19.50 -1.72 -17.94
C ILE A 301 -18.71 -0.45 -17.67
N GLN A 302 -17.45 -0.39 -18.09
CA GLN A 302 -16.61 0.79 -17.86
C GLN A 302 -17.15 2.03 -18.58
N LEU A 303 -17.67 1.87 -19.79
CA LEU A 303 -18.30 2.97 -20.53
C LEU A 303 -19.60 3.46 -19.87
N ARG A 304 -20.41 2.56 -19.30
CA ARG A 304 -21.59 2.95 -18.51
C ARG A 304 -21.20 3.72 -17.24
N SER A 305 -20.15 3.31 -16.56
CA SER A 305 -19.63 4.04 -15.38
C SER A 305 -19.15 5.44 -15.76
N LEU A 306 -18.46 5.56 -16.90
CA LEU A 306 -18.02 6.86 -17.42
C LEU A 306 -19.23 7.77 -17.78
N LYS A 307 -20.29 7.21 -18.36
CA LYS A 307 -21.52 7.94 -18.65
C LYS A 307 -22.20 8.44 -17.36
N ARG A 308 -22.31 7.58 -16.34
CA ARG A 308 -22.85 7.95 -15.01
C ARG A 308 -22.03 9.05 -14.35
N LEU A 309 -20.69 9.02 -14.52
CA LEU A 309 -19.83 10.11 -14.05
C LEU A 309 -20.18 11.44 -14.73
N GLY A 310 -20.39 11.42 -16.06
CA GLY A 310 -20.79 12.62 -16.81
C GLY A 310 -22.14 13.17 -16.35
N GLU A 311 -23.12 12.30 -16.08
CA GLU A 311 -24.42 12.68 -15.53
C GLU A 311 -24.25 13.29 -14.13
N LEU A 312 -23.52 12.64 -13.23
CA LEU A 312 -23.26 13.13 -11.87
C LEU A 312 -22.61 14.52 -11.86
N ILE A 313 -21.56 14.73 -12.67
CA ILE A 313 -20.85 16.02 -12.71
C ILE A 313 -21.69 17.10 -13.40
N GLY A 314 -22.61 16.75 -14.29
CA GLY A 314 -23.55 17.68 -14.90
C GLY A 314 -24.65 18.15 -13.95
N ASP A 315 -24.92 17.40 -12.87
CA ASP A 315 -25.93 17.70 -11.87
C ASP A 315 -25.36 18.45 -10.64
N LEU A 316 -24.02 18.50 -10.49
CA LEU A 316 -23.30 19.20 -9.41
C LEU A 316 -22.86 20.60 -9.84
#